data_cca773f4176a454d38f1ee95193533c4
#
_entry.id   cca773f4176a454d38f1ee95193533c4
#
_cell.length_a   1.000
_cell.length_b   1.000
_cell.length_c   1.000
_cell.angle_alpha   90.00
_cell.angle_beta   90.00
_cell.angle_gamma   90.00
#
_symmetry.space_group_name_H-M   'P 1'
#
loop_
_entity.id
_entity.type
_entity.pdbx_description
1 polymer ?
#
loop_
_entity_poly.entity_id
_entity_poly.type
_entity_poly.pdbx_seq_one_letter_code
_entity_poly.pdbx_strand_id
1 'polypeptide(L)'
;MALRQVISTLSDDGKEVMGTDILLFHYPDANILNGSLLTVESNHFAVLKSRGAILNVYETGQFPIQTPDKPIIGSFQQAFFGGQSPWQYEVLYINRSKLVLKASGTALSREMAELAYDVDYYVHVESPDDALKLVQHMPYNGHFLHGEDVNRYSGPVVEQAINQIVQVTPLEQVNEHIHDLTTLVKEHLSGFLSVYGITLNDVKVLIFPKDERMKSLISLKAFGLSELDAVRYYVAMMMAEHGLVSAPNVAVGQPFQMGFSPLGGGVPMGGKG
;
A
#
# COMPACT_ATOMS: atom_id res chain seq x y z
N MET A 1 -36.22 8.24 -29.68
CA MET A 1 -36.52 7.53 -28.42
C MET A 1 -35.19 7.33 -27.73
N ALA A 2 -34.98 7.97 -26.59
CA ALA A 2 -33.81 7.68 -25.80
C ALA A 2 -33.97 6.26 -25.23
N LEU A 3 -32.98 5.40 -25.51
CA LEU A 3 -32.97 4.01 -25.02
C LEU A 3 -32.65 4.04 -23.51
N ARG A 4 -33.41 3.30 -22.72
CA ARG A 4 -33.08 3.00 -21.34
C ARG A 4 -31.76 2.25 -21.30
N GLN A 5 -30.85 2.70 -20.48
CA GLN A 5 -29.52 2.12 -20.35
C GLN A 5 -29.49 1.14 -19.19
N VAL A 6 -28.64 0.13 -19.31
CA VAL A 6 -28.20 -0.69 -18.18
C VAL A 6 -26.87 -0.12 -17.70
N ILE A 7 -26.83 0.29 -16.45
CA ILE A 7 -25.64 0.87 -15.81
C ILE A 7 -25.04 -0.22 -14.96
N SER A 8 -23.83 -0.61 -15.26
CA SER A 8 -23.11 -1.69 -14.58
C SER A 8 -21.59 -1.41 -14.58
N THR A 9 -20.86 -2.22 -13.86
CA THR A 9 -19.39 -2.24 -13.90
C THR A 9 -18.83 -3.08 -15.06
N LEU A 10 -19.71 -3.68 -15.86
CA LEU A 10 -19.33 -4.42 -17.06
C LEU A 10 -19.25 -3.47 -18.25
N SER A 11 -18.18 -3.56 -19.01
CA SER A 11 -18.03 -2.91 -20.30
C SER A 11 -18.88 -3.58 -21.37
N ASP A 12 -19.03 -2.95 -22.54
CA ASP A 12 -19.86 -3.46 -23.66
C ASP A 12 -19.44 -4.86 -24.15
N ASP A 13 -18.17 -5.23 -23.96
CA ASP A 13 -17.62 -6.54 -24.26
C ASP A 13 -17.77 -7.56 -23.10
N GLY A 14 -18.48 -7.20 -22.04
CA GLY A 14 -18.78 -8.05 -20.89
C GLY A 14 -17.62 -8.21 -19.90
N LYS A 15 -16.56 -7.39 -20.00
CA LYS A 15 -15.46 -7.41 -19.04
C LYS A 15 -15.72 -6.49 -17.86
N GLU A 16 -15.32 -6.94 -16.68
CA GLU A 16 -15.35 -6.14 -15.46
C GLU A 16 -14.38 -4.95 -15.58
N VAL A 17 -14.89 -3.75 -15.37
CA VAL A 17 -14.09 -2.50 -15.39
C VAL A 17 -13.34 -2.31 -14.09
N MET A 18 -13.93 -2.75 -12.97
CA MET A 18 -13.30 -2.65 -11.66
C MET A 18 -12.31 -3.79 -11.45
N GLY A 19 -11.03 -3.51 -11.69
CA GLY A 19 -9.92 -4.41 -11.39
C GLY A 19 -9.69 -4.58 -9.88
N THR A 20 -8.72 -5.44 -9.55
CA THR A 20 -8.38 -5.77 -8.15
C THR A 20 -7.71 -4.62 -7.39
N ASP A 21 -7.28 -3.58 -8.08
CA ASP A 21 -6.59 -2.39 -7.57
C ASP A 21 -7.49 -1.14 -7.53
N ILE A 22 -8.74 -1.24 -8.05
CA ILE A 22 -9.67 -0.12 -8.13
C ILE A 22 -10.63 -0.18 -6.93
N LEU A 23 -10.63 0.89 -6.13
CA LEU A 23 -11.51 1.05 -4.97
C LEU A 23 -12.81 1.74 -5.34
N LEU A 24 -12.78 2.72 -6.26
CA LEU A 24 -13.96 3.45 -6.72
C LEU A 24 -13.89 3.63 -8.25
N PHE A 25 -15.05 3.46 -8.89
CA PHE A 25 -15.27 3.74 -10.29
C PHE A 25 -16.45 4.71 -10.46
N HIS A 26 -16.19 5.87 -11.05
CA HIS A 26 -17.20 6.82 -11.45
C HIS A 26 -17.66 6.52 -12.86
N TYR A 27 -18.91 6.08 -12.99
CA TYR A 27 -19.51 5.73 -14.29
C TYR A 27 -19.47 6.94 -15.24
N PRO A 28 -18.95 6.81 -16.47
CA PRO A 28 -18.59 7.96 -17.30
C PRO A 28 -19.77 8.65 -17.97
N ASP A 29 -20.97 8.06 -17.97
CA ASP A 29 -22.12 8.67 -18.66
C ASP A 29 -22.82 9.73 -17.79
N ALA A 30 -22.78 10.98 -18.24
CA ALA A 30 -23.45 12.10 -17.61
C ALA A 30 -24.95 12.18 -17.92
N ASN A 31 -25.45 11.36 -18.86
CA ASN A 31 -26.84 11.42 -19.35
C ASN A 31 -27.67 10.22 -18.91
N ILE A 32 -27.51 9.76 -17.71
CA ILE A 32 -28.30 8.67 -17.15
C ILE A 32 -29.76 9.09 -17.09
N LEU A 33 -30.61 8.34 -17.80
CA LEU A 33 -32.03 8.63 -17.92
C LEU A 33 -32.85 8.02 -16.78
N ASN A 34 -33.91 8.70 -16.43
CA ASN A 34 -34.91 8.15 -15.51
C ASN A 34 -35.51 6.84 -16.09
N GLY A 35 -35.54 5.80 -15.27
CA GLY A 35 -35.96 4.45 -15.67
C GLY A 35 -34.84 3.58 -16.25
N SER A 36 -33.58 4.06 -16.27
CA SER A 36 -32.42 3.21 -16.50
C SER A 36 -32.29 2.18 -15.37
N LEU A 37 -31.70 1.03 -15.67
CA LEU A 37 -31.51 -0.07 -14.73
C LEU A 37 -30.09 -0.03 -14.17
N LEU A 38 -29.98 0.19 -12.87
CA LEU A 38 -28.72 0.11 -12.13
C LEU A 38 -28.49 -1.34 -11.68
N THR A 39 -27.41 -1.96 -12.13
CA THR A 39 -27.00 -3.29 -11.70
C THR A 39 -25.80 -3.18 -10.77
N VAL A 40 -25.88 -3.80 -9.60
CA VAL A 40 -24.82 -3.79 -8.59
C VAL A 40 -24.44 -5.23 -8.27
N GLU A 41 -23.19 -5.56 -8.56
CA GLU A 41 -22.63 -6.88 -8.28
C GLU A 41 -22.42 -7.10 -6.76
N SER A 42 -22.28 -8.37 -6.36
CA SER A 42 -22.25 -8.77 -4.94
C SER A 42 -21.04 -8.21 -4.16
N ASN A 43 -19.98 -7.87 -4.88
CA ASN A 43 -18.75 -7.30 -4.35
C ASN A 43 -18.68 -5.77 -4.49
N HIS A 44 -19.80 -5.11 -4.80
CA HIS A 44 -19.84 -3.67 -4.97
C HIS A 44 -20.95 -3.00 -4.14
N PHE A 45 -20.74 -1.72 -3.86
CA PHE A 45 -21.80 -0.76 -3.57
C PHE A 45 -21.95 0.17 -4.77
N ALA A 46 -23.14 0.73 -4.96
CA ALA A 46 -23.34 1.83 -5.90
C ALA A 46 -23.96 3.04 -5.19
N VAL A 47 -23.28 4.17 -5.27
CA VAL A 47 -23.76 5.45 -4.75
C VAL A 47 -24.37 6.24 -5.89
N LEU A 48 -25.67 6.54 -5.78
CA LEU A 48 -26.38 7.40 -6.72
C LEU A 48 -26.38 8.82 -6.24
N LYS A 49 -25.88 9.73 -7.08
CA LYS A 49 -25.88 11.17 -6.83
C LYS A 49 -26.73 11.90 -7.89
N SER A 50 -27.23 13.05 -7.54
CA SER A 50 -27.81 14.00 -8.49
C SER A 50 -27.49 15.42 -8.05
N ARG A 51 -26.93 16.22 -8.97
CA ARG A 51 -26.53 17.61 -8.72
C ARG A 51 -25.67 17.77 -7.46
N GLY A 52 -24.73 16.86 -7.25
CA GLY A 52 -23.86 16.85 -6.08
C GLY A 52 -24.49 16.31 -4.79
N ALA A 53 -25.80 16.09 -4.74
CA ALA A 53 -26.46 15.48 -3.59
C ALA A 53 -26.48 13.95 -3.73
N ILE A 54 -26.15 13.25 -2.66
CA ILE A 54 -26.30 11.80 -2.59
C ILE A 54 -27.78 11.49 -2.39
N LEU A 55 -28.33 10.63 -3.26
CA LEU A 55 -29.71 10.20 -3.21
C LEU A 55 -29.89 8.88 -2.47
N ASN A 56 -29.04 7.91 -2.78
CA ASN A 56 -29.12 6.58 -2.18
C ASN A 56 -27.79 5.82 -2.34
N VAL A 57 -27.63 4.78 -1.52
CA VAL A 57 -26.60 3.75 -1.66
C VAL A 57 -27.28 2.42 -1.89
N TYR A 58 -26.89 1.72 -2.94
CA TYR A 58 -27.43 0.43 -3.31
C TYR A 58 -26.40 -0.65 -3.01
N GLU A 59 -26.90 -1.75 -2.45
CA GLU A 59 -26.19 -3.00 -2.33
C GLU A 59 -26.47 -3.90 -3.54
N THR A 60 -26.10 -5.17 -3.46
CA THR A 60 -26.28 -6.15 -4.53
C THR A 60 -27.70 -6.19 -5.07
N GLY A 61 -27.85 -6.14 -6.38
CA GLY A 61 -29.15 -6.28 -7.04
C GLY A 61 -29.32 -5.41 -8.27
N GLN A 62 -30.57 -5.34 -8.73
CA GLN A 62 -30.97 -4.51 -9.86
C GLN A 62 -32.03 -3.51 -9.41
N PHE A 63 -31.82 -2.26 -9.69
CA PHE A 63 -32.65 -1.15 -9.21
C PHE A 63 -33.00 -0.21 -10.35
N PRO A 64 -34.30 0.10 -10.56
CA PRO A 64 -34.67 1.15 -11.50
C PRO A 64 -34.26 2.53 -10.92
N ILE A 65 -33.55 3.33 -11.68
CA ILE A 65 -33.26 4.72 -11.32
C ILE A 65 -34.54 5.51 -11.52
N GLN A 66 -35.13 5.96 -10.43
CA GLN A 66 -36.34 6.77 -10.44
C GLN A 66 -36.07 8.16 -9.85
N THR A 67 -36.64 9.19 -10.47
CA THR A 67 -36.68 10.51 -9.86
C THR A 67 -37.45 10.43 -8.55
N PRO A 68 -36.96 11.06 -7.45
CA PRO A 68 -37.77 11.19 -6.23
C PRO A 68 -39.10 11.83 -6.60
N ASP A 69 -40.20 11.16 -6.25
CA ASP A 69 -41.56 11.63 -6.51
C ASP A 69 -41.86 12.96 -5.81
N LYS A 70 -41.61 14.05 -6.52
CA LYS A 70 -42.33 15.32 -6.31
C LYS A 70 -43.15 15.55 -7.58
N PRO A 71 -44.40 15.03 -7.64
CA PRO A 71 -45.15 14.94 -8.89
C PRO A 71 -45.55 16.28 -9.51
N ILE A 72 -45.43 17.41 -8.81
CA ILE A 72 -45.91 18.71 -9.30
C ILE A 72 -44.77 19.55 -9.91
N ILE A 73 -43.55 19.39 -9.49
CA ILE A 73 -42.43 20.21 -10.00
C ILE A 73 -41.75 19.55 -11.20
N GLY A 74 -41.72 18.21 -11.26
CA GLY A 74 -41.06 17.46 -12.33
C GLY A 74 -41.72 17.61 -13.71
N SER A 75 -43.06 17.69 -13.78
CA SER A 75 -43.78 17.87 -15.04
C SER A 75 -43.63 19.24 -15.65
N PHE A 76 -43.57 20.31 -14.83
CA PHE A 76 -43.33 21.68 -15.30
C PHE A 76 -41.89 21.85 -15.79
N GLN A 77 -40.90 21.26 -15.12
CA GLN A 77 -39.51 21.35 -15.56
C GLN A 77 -39.24 20.53 -16.83
N GLN A 78 -39.85 19.37 -17.00
CA GLN A 78 -39.75 18.58 -18.23
C GLN A 78 -40.30 19.32 -19.46
N ALA A 79 -41.37 20.11 -19.31
CA ALA A 79 -41.91 20.92 -20.39
C ALA A 79 -40.98 22.07 -20.80
N PHE A 80 -40.26 22.68 -19.86
CA PHE A 80 -39.31 23.75 -20.13
C PHE A 80 -38.01 23.30 -20.79
N PHE A 81 -37.57 22.04 -20.56
CA PHE A 81 -36.32 21.51 -21.10
C PHE A 81 -36.52 20.54 -22.28
N GLY A 82 -37.63 20.68 -23.02
CA GLY A 82 -37.86 19.93 -24.26
C GLY A 82 -37.96 18.41 -24.08
N GLY A 83 -38.42 17.94 -22.92
CA GLY A 83 -38.58 16.52 -22.61
C GLY A 83 -37.34 15.82 -22.10
N GLN A 84 -36.23 16.53 -22.01
CA GLN A 84 -35.02 16.00 -21.32
C GLN A 84 -35.16 16.23 -19.82
N SER A 85 -34.87 15.20 -19.04
CA SER A 85 -34.80 15.34 -17.59
C SER A 85 -33.66 16.28 -17.23
N PRO A 86 -33.89 17.38 -16.47
CA PRO A 86 -32.84 18.27 -16.02
C PRO A 86 -31.97 17.62 -14.91
N TRP A 87 -32.28 16.40 -14.53
CA TRP A 87 -31.61 15.65 -13.49
C TRP A 87 -30.44 14.91 -14.11
N GLN A 88 -29.23 15.38 -13.85
CA GLN A 88 -28.03 14.63 -14.12
C GLN A 88 -27.80 13.69 -12.95
N TYR A 89 -27.80 12.40 -13.25
CA TYR A 89 -27.44 11.36 -12.29
C TYR A 89 -25.98 10.98 -12.48
N GLU A 90 -25.33 10.75 -11.39
CA GLU A 90 -23.97 10.20 -11.33
C GLU A 90 -24.03 8.91 -10.53
N VAL A 91 -23.34 7.88 -11.01
CA VAL A 91 -23.24 6.59 -10.32
C VAL A 91 -21.76 6.35 -10.00
N LEU A 92 -21.49 6.07 -8.74
CA LEU A 92 -20.16 5.69 -8.28
C LEU A 92 -20.23 4.28 -7.72
N TYR A 93 -19.47 3.38 -8.31
CA TYR A 93 -19.30 2.02 -7.82
C TYR A 93 -18.13 1.94 -6.87
N ILE A 94 -18.28 1.22 -5.77
CA ILE A 94 -17.28 1.06 -4.73
C ILE A 94 -17.03 -0.42 -4.52
N ASN A 95 -15.76 -0.81 -4.57
CA ASN A 95 -15.34 -2.19 -4.40
C ASN A 95 -15.35 -2.56 -2.92
N ARG A 96 -16.06 -3.64 -2.59
CA ARG A 96 -16.12 -4.25 -1.24
C ARG A 96 -15.05 -5.31 -1.02
N SER A 97 -14.42 -5.76 -2.10
CA SER A 97 -13.38 -6.78 -2.02
C SER A 97 -12.16 -6.24 -1.27
N LYS A 98 -11.44 -7.15 -0.64
CA LYS A 98 -10.19 -6.79 0.05
C LYS A 98 -9.12 -6.45 -0.97
N LEU A 99 -8.58 -5.24 -0.84
CA LEU A 99 -7.44 -4.77 -1.61
C LEU A 99 -6.18 -4.82 -0.76
N VAL A 100 -5.04 -5.02 -1.42
CA VAL A 100 -3.72 -4.94 -0.79
C VAL A 100 -3.08 -3.63 -1.20
N LEU A 101 -2.72 -2.82 -0.23
CA LEU A 101 -1.95 -1.60 -0.41
C LEU A 101 -0.52 -1.83 0.10
N LYS A 102 0.45 -1.16 -0.53
CA LYS A 102 1.86 -1.34 -0.22
C LYS A 102 2.52 0.01 0.02
N ALA A 103 3.11 0.17 1.19
CA ALA A 103 3.96 1.31 1.50
C ALA A 103 5.39 0.82 1.73
N SER A 104 6.37 1.51 1.18
CA SER A 104 7.78 1.22 1.40
C SER A 104 8.55 2.50 1.63
N GLY A 105 9.62 2.42 2.38
CA GLY A 105 10.44 3.57 2.68
C GLY A 105 11.69 3.20 3.46
N THR A 106 12.28 4.23 4.09
CA THR A 106 13.47 4.07 4.92
C THR A 106 13.28 4.74 6.27
N ALA A 107 13.87 4.16 7.31
CA ALA A 107 13.90 4.70 8.65
C ALA A 107 15.34 4.63 9.18
N LEU A 108 15.68 5.47 10.17
CA LEU A 108 16.97 5.46 10.81
C LEU A 108 16.86 4.85 12.21
N SER A 109 17.70 3.86 12.51
CA SER A 109 17.81 3.34 13.88
C SER A 109 18.40 4.37 14.83
N ARG A 110 18.43 4.04 16.14
CA ARG A 110 19.06 4.88 17.15
C ARG A 110 20.53 5.20 16.82
N GLU A 111 21.25 4.28 16.20
CA GLU A 111 22.64 4.42 15.75
C GLU A 111 22.78 5.12 14.39
N MET A 112 21.70 5.69 13.86
CA MET A 112 21.64 6.34 12.53
C MET A 112 21.88 5.36 11.37
N ALA A 113 21.65 4.07 11.59
CA ALA A 113 21.72 3.06 10.54
C ALA A 113 20.44 3.10 9.69
N GLU A 114 20.59 3.10 8.37
CA GLU A 114 19.48 3.13 7.45
C GLU A 114 18.85 1.74 7.29
N LEU A 115 17.56 1.66 7.60
CA LEU A 115 16.73 0.48 7.46
C LEU A 115 15.69 0.71 6.37
N ALA A 116 15.51 -0.25 5.49
CA ALA A 116 14.38 -0.28 4.57
C ALA A 116 13.20 -0.98 5.24
N TYR A 117 11.99 -0.50 4.97
CA TYR A 117 10.77 -1.16 5.39
C TYR A 117 9.81 -1.36 4.21
N ASP A 118 9.08 -2.47 4.26
CA ASP A 118 7.94 -2.78 3.41
C ASP A 118 6.73 -3.08 4.30
N VAL A 119 5.61 -2.44 4.00
CA VAL A 119 4.36 -2.63 4.72
C VAL A 119 3.27 -3.00 3.73
N ASP A 120 2.75 -4.23 3.85
CA ASP A 120 1.54 -4.66 3.17
C ASP A 120 0.36 -4.50 4.13
N TYR A 121 -0.70 -3.82 3.71
CA TYR A 121 -1.92 -3.69 4.49
C TYR A 121 -3.15 -3.94 3.66
N TYR A 122 -4.12 -4.63 4.29
CA TYR A 122 -5.32 -5.14 3.64
C TYR A 122 -6.50 -4.28 4.04
N VAL A 123 -7.19 -3.74 3.05
CA VAL A 123 -8.30 -2.80 3.27
C VAL A 123 -9.54 -3.21 2.48
N HIS A 124 -10.71 -2.77 2.94
CA HIS A 124 -11.97 -2.89 2.21
C HIS A 124 -12.97 -1.83 2.69
N VAL A 125 -14.07 -1.68 1.96
CA VAL A 125 -15.24 -0.89 2.39
C VAL A 125 -16.30 -1.85 2.88
N GLU A 126 -16.67 -1.73 4.17
CA GLU A 126 -17.51 -2.75 4.84
C GLU A 126 -19.00 -2.48 4.69
N SER A 127 -19.42 -1.24 4.85
CA SER A 127 -20.82 -0.86 4.95
C SER A 127 -21.24 0.22 3.96
N PRO A 128 -22.56 0.39 3.69
CA PRO A 128 -23.07 1.53 2.93
C PRO A 128 -22.66 2.89 3.50
N ASP A 129 -22.61 3.02 4.83
CA ASP A 129 -22.17 4.27 5.47
C ASP A 129 -20.69 4.55 5.23
N ASP A 130 -19.86 3.53 5.16
CA ASP A 130 -18.43 3.67 4.82
C ASP A 130 -18.25 4.03 3.35
N ALA A 131 -19.07 3.48 2.47
CA ALA A 131 -19.11 3.86 1.06
C ALA A 131 -19.46 5.36 0.90
N LEU A 132 -20.36 5.88 1.73
CA LEU A 132 -20.69 7.32 1.76
C LEU A 132 -19.50 8.17 2.21
N LYS A 133 -18.81 7.78 3.29
CA LYS A 133 -17.62 8.47 3.77
C LYS A 133 -16.53 8.50 2.70
N LEU A 134 -16.31 7.38 1.99
CA LEU A 134 -15.35 7.31 0.90
C LEU A 134 -15.63 8.35 -0.17
N VAL A 135 -16.87 8.40 -0.66
CA VAL A 135 -17.28 9.35 -1.71
C VAL A 135 -17.22 10.80 -1.25
N GLN A 136 -17.46 11.07 0.05
CA GLN A 136 -17.48 12.42 0.60
C GLN A 136 -16.10 12.98 0.93
N HIS A 137 -15.20 12.14 1.38
CA HIS A 137 -13.95 12.57 2.01
C HIS A 137 -12.70 12.19 1.22
N MET A 138 -12.74 11.09 0.43
CA MET A 138 -11.56 10.67 -0.32
C MET A 138 -11.49 11.39 -1.66
N PRO A 139 -10.44 12.19 -1.93
CA PRO A 139 -10.28 12.83 -3.23
C PRO A 139 -9.88 11.80 -4.29
N TYR A 140 -10.50 11.91 -5.46
CA TYR A 140 -10.16 11.11 -6.63
C TYR A 140 -10.16 11.99 -7.89
N ASN A 141 -9.40 11.59 -8.89
CA ASN A 141 -9.30 12.27 -10.17
C ASN A 141 -9.85 11.41 -11.30
N GLY A 142 -10.65 12.03 -12.20
CA GLY A 142 -11.22 11.32 -13.35
C GLY A 142 -12.28 10.32 -12.93
N HIS A 143 -12.19 9.09 -13.43
CA HIS A 143 -13.22 8.08 -13.24
C HIS A 143 -12.83 6.97 -12.24
N PHE A 144 -11.60 6.96 -11.74
CA PHE A 144 -11.12 5.89 -10.89
C PHE A 144 -10.42 6.43 -9.63
N LEU A 145 -10.60 5.68 -8.55
CA LEU A 145 -9.75 5.77 -7.36
C LEU A 145 -8.99 4.44 -7.25
N HIS A 146 -7.70 4.48 -7.48
CA HIS A 146 -6.83 3.32 -7.32
C HIS A 146 -6.33 3.19 -5.88
N GLY A 147 -5.95 1.97 -5.50
CA GLY A 147 -5.30 1.73 -4.22
C GLY A 147 -4.03 2.57 -4.03
N GLU A 148 -3.30 2.85 -5.11
CA GLU A 148 -2.12 3.72 -5.10
C GLU A 148 -2.45 5.18 -4.70
N ASP A 149 -3.62 5.69 -5.10
CA ASP A 149 -4.07 7.01 -4.66
C ASP A 149 -4.35 7.05 -3.16
N VAL A 150 -4.98 5.99 -2.62
CA VAL A 150 -5.17 5.84 -1.17
C VAL A 150 -3.81 5.76 -0.46
N ASN A 151 -2.88 5.00 -1.00
CA ASN A 151 -1.53 4.83 -0.45
C ASN A 151 -0.76 6.16 -0.38
N ARG A 152 -0.98 7.08 -1.32
CA ARG A 152 -0.37 8.41 -1.29
C ARG A 152 -0.74 9.22 -0.05
N TYR A 153 -1.96 9.03 0.48
CA TYR A 153 -2.42 9.67 1.72
C TYR A 153 -2.02 8.91 2.97
N SER A 154 -2.04 7.59 2.93
CA SER A 154 -1.76 6.75 4.10
C SER A 154 -0.27 6.44 4.28
N GLY A 155 0.55 6.54 3.23
CA GLY A 155 1.99 6.32 3.29
C GLY A 155 2.72 7.14 4.37
N PRO A 156 2.50 8.47 4.46
CA PRO A 156 3.08 9.28 5.53
C PRO A 156 2.69 8.84 6.95
N VAL A 157 1.51 8.26 7.13
CA VAL A 157 1.07 7.72 8.43
C VAL A 157 1.87 6.47 8.78
N VAL A 158 2.12 5.59 7.80
CA VAL A 158 2.99 4.42 7.97
C VAL A 158 4.41 4.85 8.33
N GLU A 159 4.97 5.79 7.57
CA GLU A 159 6.31 6.32 7.81
C GLU A 159 6.46 6.90 9.21
N GLN A 160 5.50 7.71 9.65
CA GLN A 160 5.50 8.27 10.99
C GLN A 160 5.46 7.18 12.06
N ALA A 161 4.58 6.20 11.94
CA ALA A 161 4.43 5.12 12.91
C ALA A 161 5.72 4.29 13.02
N ILE A 162 6.36 3.97 11.90
CA ILE A 162 7.61 3.22 11.89
C ILE A 162 8.74 4.03 12.52
N ASN A 163 8.88 5.30 12.15
CA ASN A 163 9.93 6.15 12.67
C ASN A 163 9.83 6.35 14.20
N GLN A 164 8.63 6.40 14.77
CA GLN A 164 8.43 6.54 16.22
C GLN A 164 9.13 5.45 17.03
N ILE A 165 9.16 4.22 16.54
CA ILE A 165 9.79 3.09 17.23
C ILE A 165 11.25 2.93 16.77
N VAL A 166 11.49 2.95 15.47
CA VAL A 166 12.82 2.64 14.92
C VAL A 166 13.88 3.62 15.38
N GLN A 167 13.57 4.91 15.47
CA GLN A 167 14.54 5.95 15.88
C GLN A 167 15.04 5.80 17.33
N VAL A 168 14.27 5.16 18.20
CA VAL A 168 14.64 4.94 19.60
C VAL A 168 15.17 3.54 19.87
N THR A 169 15.05 2.65 18.89
CA THR A 169 15.39 1.23 19.02
C THR A 169 16.81 0.98 18.50
N PRO A 170 17.65 0.26 19.26
CA PRO A 170 18.94 -0.22 18.77
C PRO A 170 18.74 -1.13 17.55
N LEU A 171 19.63 -1.00 16.57
CA LEU A 171 19.57 -1.77 15.32
C LEU A 171 19.36 -3.28 15.53
N GLU A 172 20.09 -3.84 16.49
CA GLU A 172 20.04 -5.27 16.80
C GLU A 172 18.71 -5.74 17.42
N GLN A 173 17.94 -4.81 18.01
CA GLN A 173 16.68 -5.09 18.67
C GLN A 173 15.45 -4.76 17.80
N VAL A 174 15.63 -4.16 16.62
CA VAL A 174 14.50 -3.76 15.76
C VAL A 174 13.60 -4.95 15.41
N ASN A 175 14.18 -6.13 15.16
CA ASN A 175 13.39 -7.33 14.85
C ASN A 175 12.63 -7.87 16.08
N GLU A 176 13.12 -7.64 17.30
CA GLU A 176 12.43 -8.02 18.54
C GLU A 176 11.17 -7.17 18.74
N HIS A 177 11.19 -5.91 18.28
CA HIS A 177 10.08 -4.98 18.35
C HIS A 177 9.14 -5.00 17.14
N ILE A 178 9.28 -5.97 16.22
CA ILE A 178 8.45 -6.03 15.00
C ILE A 178 6.94 -6.13 15.32
N HIS A 179 6.60 -6.79 16.43
CA HIS A 179 5.21 -6.90 16.88
C HIS A 179 4.65 -5.55 17.34
N ASP A 180 5.43 -4.79 18.12
CA ASP A 180 5.05 -3.47 18.61
C ASP A 180 4.92 -2.50 17.43
N LEU A 181 5.85 -2.57 16.46
CA LEU A 181 5.79 -1.81 15.22
C LEU A 181 4.52 -2.12 14.43
N THR A 182 4.21 -3.40 14.24
CA THR A 182 3.00 -3.82 13.52
C THR A 182 1.75 -3.32 14.19
N THR A 183 1.68 -3.40 15.53
CA THR A 183 0.55 -2.92 16.33
C THR A 183 0.39 -1.40 16.19
N LEU A 184 1.46 -0.64 16.32
CA LEU A 184 1.41 0.82 16.20
C LEU A 184 1.01 1.27 14.80
N VAL A 185 1.58 0.66 13.76
CA VAL A 185 1.21 0.93 12.36
C VAL A 185 -0.28 0.63 12.15
N LYS A 186 -0.77 -0.51 12.67
CA LYS A 186 -2.18 -0.90 12.57
C LYS A 186 -3.11 0.10 13.25
N GLU A 187 -2.77 0.57 14.44
CA GLU A 187 -3.57 1.56 15.18
C GLU A 187 -3.65 2.89 14.44
N HIS A 188 -2.50 3.42 14.00
CA HIS A 188 -2.45 4.69 13.27
C HIS A 188 -3.19 4.62 11.93
N LEU A 189 -2.95 3.56 11.15
CA LEU A 189 -3.63 3.36 9.87
C LEU A 189 -5.14 3.17 10.06
N SER A 190 -5.57 2.38 11.04
CA SER A 190 -6.99 2.15 11.30
C SER A 190 -7.70 3.45 11.63
N GLY A 191 -7.12 4.28 12.52
CA GLY A 191 -7.64 5.59 12.86
C GLY A 191 -7.75 6.52 11.65
N PHE A 192 -6.69 6.56 10.84
CA PHE A 192 -6.63 7.41 9.66
C PHE A 192 -7.64 6.96 8.58
N LEU A 193 -7.63 5.68 8.20
CA LEU A 193 -8.44 5.15 7.11
C LEU A 193 -9.94 5.16 7.43
N SER A 194 -10.32 5.00 8.71
CA SER A 194 -11.72 5.02 9.14
C SER A 194 -12.44 6.34 8.84
N VAL A 195 -11.70 7.46 8.82
CA VAL A 195 -12.25 8.78 8.46
C VAL A 195 -12.75 8.80 7.02
N TYR A 196 -12.10 8.01 6.15
CA TYR A 196 -12.46 7.87 4.74
C TYR A 196 -13.40 6.69 4.47
N GLY A 197 -13.91 6.01 5.51
CA GLY A 197 -14.76 4.83 5.33
C GLY A 197 -14.02 3.61 4.83
N ILE A 198 -12.72 3.55 5.05
CA ILE A 198 -11.88 2.40 4.68
C ILE A 198 -11.55 1.62 5.94
N THR A 199 -11.94 0.34 5.97
CA THR A 199 -11.68 -0.58 7.07
C THR A 199 -10.36 -1.29 6.84
N LEU A 200 -9.47 -1.23 7.84
CA LEU A 200 -8.20 -1.96 7.86
C LEU A 200 -8.41 -3.35 8.45
N ASN A 201 -8.09 -4.39 7.67
CA ASN A 201 -8.19 -5.78 8.12
C ASN A 201 -6.92 -6.25 8.83
N ASP A 202 -5.80 -6.11 8.15
CA ASP A 202 -4.53 -6.62 8.65
C ASP A 202 -3.35 -5.82 8.10
N VAL A 203 -2.22 -5.90 8.80
CA VAL A 203 -0.97 -5.22 8.45
C VAL A 203 0.18 -6.20 8.60
N LYS A 204 1.07 -6.21 7.63
CA LYS A 204 2.32 -6.95 7.66
C LYS A 204 3.48 -5.97 7.50
N VAL A 205 4.37 -5.92 8.47
CA VAL A 205 5.56 -5.07 8.45
C VAL A 205 6.80 -5.93 8.27
N LEU A 206 7.66 -5.54 7.34
CA LEU A 206 8.99 -6.10 7.14
C LEU A 206 10.01 -4.97 7.27
N ILE A 207 11.07 -5.18 8.04
CA ILE A 207 12.17 -4.23 8.19
C ILE A 207 13.49 -4.99 8.04
N PHE A 208 14.40 -4.40 7.28
CA PHE A 208 15.71 -4.98 7.03
C PHE A 208 16.76 -3.89 6.80
N PRO A 209 18.04 -4.14 7.14
CA PRO A 209 19.10 -3.21 6.85
C PRO A 209 19.21 -2.94 5.35
N LYS A 210 19.38 -1.67 4.97
CA LYS A 210 19.55 -1.29 3.56
C LYS A 210 20.97 -1.58 3.07
N ASP A 211 21.96 -1.40 3.94
CA ASP A 211 23.36 -1.66 3.62
C ASP A 211 23.67 -3.16 3.67
N GLU A 212 24.18 -3.71 2.56
CA GLU A 212 24.62 -5.12 2.45
C GLU A 212 25.73 -5.48 3.45
N ARG A 213 26.58 -4.51 3.80
CA ARG A 213 27.62 -4.68 4.81
C ARG A 213 27.04 -4.94 6.19
N MET A 214 25.96 -4.19 6.50
CA MET A 214 25.26 -4.34 7.76
C MET A 214 24.52 -5.66 7.85
N LYS A 215 23.91 -6.13 6.75
CA LYS A 215 23.33 -7.47 6.65
C LYS A 215 24.37 -8.56 6.94
N SER A 216 25.57 -8.40 6.37
CA SER A 216 26.68 -9.33 6.60
C SER A 216 27.12 -9.38 8.06
N LEU A 217 27.24 -8.23 8.72
CA LEU A 217 27.60 -8.16 10.16
C LEU A 217 26.54 -8.82 11.06
N ILE A 218 25.26 -8.56 10.80
CA ILE A 218 24.15 -9.19 11.55
C ILE A 218 24.15 -10.71 11.34
N SER A 219 24.38 -11.16 10.10
CA SER A 219 24.48 -12.59 9.80
C SER A 219 25.64 -13.26 10.57
N LEU A 220 26.79 -12.61 10.66
CA LEU A 220 27.95 -13.14 11.41
C LEU A 220 27.63 -13.29 12.91
N LYS A 221 26.91 -12.36 13.51
CA LYS A 221 26.41 -12.47 14.89
C LYS A 221 25.46 -13.67 15.05
N ALA A 222 24.56 -13.88 14.08
CA ALA A 222 23.64 -15.02 14.10
C ALA A 222 24.35 -16.39 14.03
N PHE A 223 25.55 -16.45 13.45
CA PHE A 223 26.42 -17.63 13.47
C PHE A 223 27.21 -17.80 14.78
N GLY A 224 26.96 -16.98 15.79
CA GLY A 224 27.55 -17.13 17.13
C GLY A 224 28.92 -16.44 17.29
N LEU A 225 29.32 -15.57 16.36
CA LEU A 225 30.50 -14.74 16.55
C LEU A 225 30.22 -13.63 17.58
N SER A 226 31.22 -13.36 18.43
CA SER A 226 31.14 -12.18 19.29
C SER A 226 31.11 -10.91 18.44
N GLU A 227 30.58 -9.82 18.99
CA GLU A 227 30.49 -8.55 18.27
C GLU A 227 31.86 -8.07 17.75
N LEU A 228 32.89 -8.20 18.61
CA LEU A 228 34.25 -7.83 18.25
C LEU A 228 34.81 -8.71 17.12
N ASP A 229 34.53 -10.01 17.16
CA ASP A 229 35.00 -10.95 16.13
C ASP A 229 34.26 -10.81 14.82
N ALA A 230 32.95 -10.47 14.85
CA ALA A 230 32.18 -10.15 13.66
C ALA A 230 32.75 -8.91 12.95
N VAL A 231 33.08 -7.85 13.70
CA VAL A 231 33.70 -6.65 13.14
C VAL A 231 35.08 -6.95 12.58
N ARG A 232 35.92 -7.70 13.29
CA ARG A 232 37.25 -8.11 12.82
C ARG A 232 37.17 -8.94 11.54
N TYR A 233 36.25 -9.91 11.50
CA TYR A 233 36.03 -10.73 10.31
C TYR A 233 35.59 -9.88 9.12
N TYR A 234 34.66 -8.96 9.35
CA TYR A 234 34.20 -8.04 8.31
C TYR A 234 35.33 -7.15 7.76
N VAL A 235 36.16 -6.58 8.64
CA VAL A 235 37.31 -5.76 8.23
C VAL A 235 38.32 -6.62 7.45
N ALA A 236 38.56 -7.86 7.89
CA ALA A 236 39.47 -8.77 7.20
C ALA A 236 38.94 -9.17 5.80
N MET A 237 37.63 -9.39 5.66
CA MET A 237 36.99 -9.61 4.36
C MET A 237 37.15 -8.42 3.42
N MET A 238 36.90 -7.21 3.90
CA MET A 238 37.11 -5.99 3.12
C MET A 238 38.57 -5.82 2.67
N MET A 239 39.53 -6.10 3.56
CA MET A 239 40.95 -6.05 3.20
C MET A 239 41.32 -7.12 2.16
N ALA A 240 40.69 -8.30 2.23
CA ALA A 240 40.90 -9.36 1.24
C ALA A 240 40.30 -9.00 -0.13
N GLU A 241 39.12 -8.40 -0.17
CA GLU A 241 38.51 -7.89 -1.43
C GLU A 241 39.38 -6.84 -2.12
N HIS A 242 40.09 -6.03 -1.34
CA HIS A 242 41.04 -5.06 -1.86
C HIS A 242 42.45 -5.63 -2.10
N GLY A 243 42.63 -6.95 -1.94
CA GLY A 243 43.91 -7.61 -2.18
C GLY A 243 45.01 -7.31 -1.15
N LEU A 244 44.64 -6.77 0.02
CA LEU A 244 45.57 -6.40 1.06
C LEU A 244 45.98 -7.56 1.98
N VAL A 245 45.10 -8.55 2.12
CA VAL A 245 45.31 -9.78 2.91
C VAL A 245 44.61 -10.96 2.25
N SER A 246 45.01 -12.18 2.58
CA SER A 246 44.27 -13.39 2.18
C SER A 246 42.95 -13.50 2.92
N ALA A 247 41.88 -14.03 2.23
CA ALA A 247 40.58 -14.17 2.83
C ALA A 247 40.62 -14.92 4.18
N PRO A 248 39.94 -14.44 5.22
CA PRO A 248 39.95 -15.10 6.53
C PRO A 248 39.19 -16.40 6.50
N ASN A 249 39.79 -17.46 7.08
CA ASN A 249 39.12 -18.73 7.29
C ASN A 249 38.43 -18.72 8.65
N VAL A 250 37.11 -18.94 8.69
CA VAL A 250 36.36 -19.14 9.92
C VAL A 250 36.11 -20.62 10.13
N ALA A 251 36.76 -21.19 11.13
CA ALA A 251 36.42 -22.51 11.62
C ALA A 251 35.46 -22.37 12.81
N VAL A 252 34.26 -22.92 12.69
CA VAL A 252 33.27 -22.92 13.77
C VAL A 252 33.84 -23.57 15.02
N GLY A 253 33.92 -22.86 16.14
CA GLY A 253 34.35 -23.36 17.44
C GLY A 253 35.83 -23.11 17.80
N GLN A 254 36.58 -22.38 16.98
CA GLN A 254 37.91 -21.92 17.33
C GLN A 254 37.99 -20.40 17.48
N PRO A 255 38.83 -19.86 18.41
CA PRO A 255 39.02 -18.42 18.49
C PRO A 255 39.57 -17.88 17.17
N PHE A 256 38.99 -16.77 16.69
CA PHE A 256 39.35 -16.14 15.44
C PHE A 256 40.84 -15.76 15.42
N GLN A 257 41.64 -16.38 14.56
CA GLN A 257 43.04 -16.03 14.34
C GLN A 257 43.19 -15.38 12.97
N MET A 258 43.56 -14.08 12.93
CA MET A 258 43.98 -13.44 11.72
C MET A 258 45.39 -13.87 11.34
N GLY A 259 45.50 -14.75 10.35
CA GLY A 259 46.77 -15.02 9.71
C GLY A 259 47.09 -13.91 8.72
N PHE A 260 47.96 -13.00 9.13
CA PHE A 260 48.58 -12.07 8.18
C PHE A 260 49.63 -12.84 7.38
N SER A 261 49.30 -13.34 6.20
CA SER A 261 50.30 -13.70 5.22
C SER A 261 50.57 -12.43 4.40
N PRO A 262 51.75 -11.81 4.55
CA PRO A 262 52.12 -10.71 3.68
C PRO A 262 52.22 -11.26 2.26
N LEU A 263 51.45 -10.70 1.33
CA LEU A 263 51.68 -10.87 -0.11
C LEU A 263 53.01 -10.17 -0.44
N GLY A 264 54.09 -10.77 0.01
CA GLY A 264 55.42 -10.30 -0.25
C GLY A 264 56.07 -11.12 -1.30
N GLY A 265 56.28 -10.54 -2.45
CA GLY A 265 57.09 -11.10 -3.54
C GLY A 265 58.45 -11.55 -3.05
N GLY A 266 58.64 -12.86 -2.92
CA GLY A 266 59.94 -13.47 -2.93
C GLY A 266 60.50 -13.45 -4.33
N VAL A 267 61.33 -12.46 -4.67
CA VAL A 267 62.23 -12.52 -5.81
C VAL A 267 63.22 -13.62 -5.55
N PRO A 268 63.34 -14.70 -6.34
CA PRO A 268 64.38 -15.67 -6.19
C PRO A 268 65.71 -15.02 -6.67
N MET A 269 66.58 -14.68 -5.71
CA MET A 269 67.97 -14.36 -6.03
C MET A 269 68.65 -15.61 -6.56
N GLY A 270 68.84 -15.66 -7.85
CA GLY A 270 69.70 -16.63 -8.51
C GLY A 270 71.13 -16.49 -8.03
N GLY A 271 71.59 -17.41 -7.20
CA GLY A 271 73.01 -17.61 -6.92
C GLY A 271 73.66 -18.47 -7.99
N LYS A 272 74.52 -17.86 -8.81
CA LYS A 272 75.54 -18.59 -9.56
C LYS A 272 76.70 -18.92 -8.64
N GLY A 273 77.17 -20.16 -8.69
CA GLY A 273 78.35 -20.66 -8.11
C GLY A 273 78.52 -22.13 -8.55
#